data_8845be7b601938ce5f4034832ae1d32d
#
_entry.id   8845be7b601938ce5f4034832ae1d32d
#
_cell.length_a   1.000
_cell.length_b   1.000
_cell.length_c   1.000
_cell.angle_alpha   90.00
_cell.angle_beta   90.00
_cell.angle_gamma   90.00
#
_symmetry.space_group_name_H-M   'P 1'
#
loop_
_entity.id
_entity.type
_entity.pdbx_description
1 polymer ?
#
loop_
_entity_poly.entity_id
_entity_poly.type
_entity_poly.pdbx_seq_one_letter_code
_entity_poly.pdbx_strand_id
1 'polypeptide(L)'
;MRHSIALVDNSPLSQANYRIVDCRLAASPYRAFQRTGAGLTQYLPAMEQTVSYTLDSTLDTVDHAEEKATRIATELGFAEDEVMQISMAVREGAVNAVLHGNAYAPDKKVVLAFERTSDDLVITIRDQGKGIDLGNIPNPLAPENLLKTSGRGIFLMRSFMDVVEIRPSQTGTEVKLIKHVHGSSAGGKEGSQ
;
A
#
# COMPACT_ATOMS: atom_id res chain seq x y z
N MET A 1 -7.26 6.30 30.15
CA MET A 1 -8.49 5.72 29.56
C MET A 1 -8.20 5.42 28.09
N ARG A 2 -8.27 4.16 27.68
CA ARG A 2 -7.95 3.74 26.31
C ARG A 2 -9.24 3.83 25.49
N HIS A 3 -9.28 4.74 24.51
CA HIS A 3 -10.37 4.80 23.56
C HIS A 3 -9.94 4.01 22.30
N SER A 4 -10.42 2.77 22.21
CA SER A 4 -10.34 2.00 20.97
C SER A 4 -11.49 2.44 20.08
N ILE A 5 -11.20 3.14 19.00
CA ILE A 5 -12.17 3.38 17.93
C ILE A 5 -12.07 2.18 16.99
N ALA A 6 -13.04 1.28 17.09
CA ALA A 6 -13.22 0.20 16.13
C ALA A 6 -13.88 0.79 14.89
N LEU A 7 -13.16 0.88 13.78
CA LEU A 7 -13.77 1.04 12.46
C LEU A 7 -14.45 -0.29 12.12
N VAL A 8 -15.77 -0.33 12.24
CA VAL A 8 -16.59 -1.48 11.85
C VAL A 8 -16.73 -1.43 10.33
N ASP A 9 -16.01 -2.34 9.65
CA ASP A 9 -16.23 -2.61 8.24
C ASP A 9 -17.56 -3.37 8.10
N ASN A 10 -18.57 -2.69 7.57
CA ASN A 10 -19.93 -3.23 7.38
C ASN A 10 -20.09 -3.95 6.04
N SER A 11 -18.99 -4.42 5.42
CA SER A 11 -19.07 -5.20 4.19
C SER A 11 -19.51 -6.65 4.48
N PRO A 12 -20.27 -7.31 3.57
CA PRO A 12 -20.79 -8.66 3.78
C PRO A 12 -19.72 -9.77 3.78
N LEU A 13 -18.43 -9.42 3.75
CA LEU A 13 -17.27 -10.34 3.71
C LEU A 13 -16.62 -10.55 5.08
N SER A 14 -17.33 -10.38 6.18
CA SER A 14 -16.82 -10.36 7.56
C SER A 14 -16.34 -11.70 8.14
N GLN A 15 -16.01 -12.72 7.33
CA GLN A 15 -15.53 -14.02 7.82
C GLN A 15 -14.02 -14.24 7.70
N ALA A 16 -13.26 -13.30 7.19
CA ALA A 16 -11.81 -13.35 7.27
C ALA A 16 -11.32 -12.85 8.64
N ASN A 17 -10.45 -13.59 9.31
CA ASN A 17 -9.88 -13.23 10.61
C ASN A 17 -9.07 -11.92 10.53
N TYR A 18 -9.73 -10.79 10.78
CA TYR A 18 -9.08 -9.48 10.85
C TYR A 18 -8.48 -9.28 12.25
N ARG A 19 -7.19 -9.17 12.33
CA ARG A 19 -6.52 -8.71 13.54
C ARG A 19 -6.08 -7.28 13.32
N ILE A 20 -6.81 -6.32 13.89
CA ILE A 20 -6.33 -4.94 14.00
C ILE A 20 -5.21 -4.96 15.04
N VAL A 21 -3.98 -4.80 14.60
CA VAL A 21 -2.83 -4.73 15.50
C VAL A 21 -2.40 -3.28 15.63
N ASP A 22 -2.67 -2.73 16.81
CA ASP A 22 -2.10 -1.52 17.42
C ASP A 22 -2.11 -0.22 16.60
N CYS A 23 -3.05 0.65 16.96
CA CYS A 23 -2.99 2.07 16.66
C CYS A 23 -1.97 2.72 17.61
N ARG A 24 -0.71 2.84 17.22
CA ARG A 24 0.28 3.63 17.96
C ARG A 24 0.10 5.10 17.60
N LEU A 25 -0.35 5.88 18.57
CA LEU A 25 -0.34 7.34 18.53
C LEU A 25 1.13 7.82 18.63
N ALA A 26 1.78 7.99 17.50
CA ALA A 26 3.03 8.76 17.45
C ALA A 26 2.67 10.23 17.19
N ALA A 27 3.11 11.11 18.07
CA ALA A 27 2.89 12.55 17.92
C ALA A 27 3.78 13.08 16.78
N SER A 28 3.21 13.25 15.60
CA SER A 28 3.87 13.94 14.48
C SER A 28 3.72 15.46 14.64
N PRO A 29 4.76 16.29 14.36
CA PRO A 29 4.69 17.73 14.47
C PRO A 29 3.94 18.44 13.32
N TYR A 30 3.43 17.72 12.32
CA TYR A 30 2.72 18.32 11.19
C TYR A 30 1.21 18.31 11.38
N ARG A 31 0.60 19.47 11.18
CA ARG A 31 -0.81 19.79 11.51
C ARG A 31 -1.64 19.94 10.25
N ALA A 32 -2.73 19.18 10.12
CA ALA A 32 -3.73 19.38 9.07
C ALA A 32 -4.62 20.61 9.39
N PHE A 33 -4.91 21.42 8.36
CA PHE A 33 -5.69 22.65 8.46
C PHE A 33 -7.17 22.38 8.15
N GLN A 34 -8.06 22.50 9.12
CA GLN A 34 -9.50 22.52 8.89
C GLN A 34 -10.09 23.90 9.11
N ARG A 35 -10.79 24.43 8.11
CA ARG A 35 -11.53 25.67 8.19
C ARG A 35 -12.89 25.42 8.87
N THR A 36 -13.08 25.89 10.09
CA THR A 36 -14.41 25.97 10.70
C THR A 36 -14.98 27.35 10.47
N GLY A 37 -16.29 27.46 10.26
CA GLY A 37 -16.98 28.70 9.90
C GLY A 37 -16.94 29.84 10.95
N ALA A 38 -16.12 29.71 12.01
CA ALA A 38 -15.98 30.67 13.09
C ALA A 38 -14.56 31.29 13.22
N GLY A 39 -13.72 31.16 12.20
CA GLY A 39 -12.41 31.86 12.18
C GLY A 39 -11.32 31.32 13.12
N LEU A 40 -11.60 30.30 13.91
CA LEU A 40 -10.60 29.61 14.74
C LEU A 40 -10.08 28.39 14.00
N THR A 41 -8.83 28.44 13.60
CA THR A 41 -8.12 27.34 12.98
C THR A 41 -7.64 26.38 14.05
N GLN A 42 -8.35 25.28 14.25
CA GLN A 42 -7.85 24.17 15.07
C GLN A 42 -6.96 23.28 14.23
N TYR A 43 -5.71 23.18 14.64
CA TYR A 43 -4.76 22.23 14.06
C TYR A 43 -4.93 20.87 14.73
N LEU A 44 -5.44 19.89 13.99
CA LEU A 44 -5.43 18.50 14.42
C LEU A 44 -4.09 17.87 14.00
N PRO A 45 -3.42 17.12 14.88
CA PRO A 45 -2.25 16.37 14.48
C PRO A 45 -2.63 15.36 13.39
N ALA A 46 -1.85 15.26 12.34
CA ALA A 46 -1.96 14.17 11.39
C ALA A 46 -1.69 12.87 12.15
N MET A 47 -2.74 12.06 12.35
CA MET A 47 -2.61 10.78 13.03
C MET A 47 -2.01 9.79 12.04
N GLU A 48 -0.86 9.22 12.37
CA GLU A 48 -0.34 8.05 11.69
C GLU A 48 -1.33 6.90 11.93
N GLN A 49 -1.90 6.36 10.87
CA GLN A 49 -2.84 5.25 10.95
C GLN A 49 -2.23 4.07 10.22
N THR A 50 -2.08 2.96 10.93
CA THR A 50 -1.64 1.71 10.35
C THR A 50 -2.78 0.69 10.43
N VAL A 51 -3.12 0.10 9.29
CA VAL A 51 -4.08 -1.01 9.18
C VAL A 51 -3.36 -2.21 8.59
N SER A 52 -3.47 -3.38 9.21
CA SER A 52 -2.82 -4.61 8.75
C SER A 52 -3.83 -5.75 8.63
N TYR A 53 -3.68 -6.53 7.56
CA TYR A 53 -4.48 -7.70 7.23
C TYR A 53 -3.58 -8.92 7.12
N THR A 54 -4.00 -10.05 7.72
CA THR A 54 -3.37 -11.36 7.51
C THR A 54 -4.33 -12.19 6.67
N LEU A 55 -3.94 -12.53 5.46
CA LEU A 55 -4.78 -13.13 4.44
C LEU A 55 -4.24 -14.52 4.06
N ASP A 56 -5.11 -15.38 3.55
CA ASP A 56 -4.73 -16.69 3.04
C ASP A 56 -3.92 -16.56 1.75
N SER A 57 -3.17 -17.60 1.39
CA SER A 57 -2.39 -17.59 0.16
C SER A 57 -3.22 -18.07 -1.03
N THR A 58 -4.23 -17.28 -1.43
CA THR A 58 -5.19 -17.59 -2.50
C THR A 58 -5.30 -16.43 -3.49
N LEU A 59 -5.92 -16.66 -4.65
CA LEU A 59 -6.20 -15.61 -5.63
C LEU A 59 -7.16 -14.54 -5.08
N ASP A 60 -8.11 -14.93 -4.24
CA ASP A 60 -9.03 -13.97 -3.60
C ASP A 60 -8.27 -12.91 -2.79
N THR A 61 -7.11 -13.27 -2.23
CA THR A 61 -6.23 -12.33 -1.54
C THR A 61 -5.71 -11.23 -2.46
N VAL A 62 -5.47 -11.55 -3.74
CA VAL A 62 -5.02 -10.57 -4.74
C VAL A 62 -6.13 -9.54 -5.00
N ASP A 63 -7.36 -10.00 -5.18
CA ASP A 63 -8.51 -9.13 -5.44
C ASP A 63 -8.83 -8.27 -4.20
N HIS A 64 -8.76 -8.85 -3.00
CA HIS A 64 -8.90 -8.10 -1.75
C HIS A 64 -7.82 -7.05 -1.55
N ALA A 65 -6.56 -7.36 -1.90
CA ALA A 65 -5.46 -6.41 -1.77
C ALA A 65 -5.67 -5.19 -2.70
N GLU A 66 -6.09 -5.43 -3.93
CA GLU A 66 -6.42 -4.40 -4.90
C GLU A 66 -7.59 -3.52 -4.44
N GLU A 67 -8.69 -4.14 -3.97
CA GLU A 67 -9.85 -3.42 -3.44
C GLU A 67 -9.50 -2.52 -2.25
N LYS A 68 -8.72 -3.05 -1.29
CA LYS A 68 -8.27 -2.28 -0.13
C LYS A 68 -7.38 -1.10 -0.54
N ALA A 69 -6.46 -1.32 -1.49
CA ALA A 69 -5.58 -0.26 -1.99
C ALA A 69 -6.37 0.84 -2.68
N THR A 70 -7.32 0.48 -3.54
CA THR A 70 -8.21 1.43 -4.22
C THR A 70 -8.98 2.28 -3.21
N ARG A 71 -9.62 1.64 -2.22
CA ARG A 71 -10.39 2.35 -1.20
C ARG A 71 -9.52 3.31 -0.40
N ILE A 72 -8.39 2.84 0.13
CA ILE A 72 -7.52 3.67 0.98
C ILE A 72 -6.93 4.83 0.18
N ALA A 73 -6.46 4.61 -1.04
CA ALA A 73 -5.95 5.68 -1.89
C ALA A 73 -7.02 6.73 -2.21
N THR A 74 -8.26 6.31 -2.50
CA THR A 74 -9.39 7.22 -2.72
C THR A 74 -9.71 8.03 -1.46
N GLU A 75 -9.77 7.40 -0.28
CA GLU A 75 -10.00 8.06 1.01
C GLU A 75 -8.90 9.07 1.36
N LEU A 76 -7.67 8.82 0.89
CA LEU A 76 -6.53 9.74 1.07
C LEU A 76 -6.52 10.89 0.07
N GLY A 77 -7.41 10.88 -0.92
CA GLY A 77 -7.57 11.96 -1.91
C GLY A 77 -6.57 11.93 -3.06
N PHE A 78 -5.96 10.78 -3.36
CA PHE A 78 -5.18 10.62 -4.59
C PHE A 78 -6.04 10.82 -5.83
N ALA A 79 -5.46 11.33 -6.92
CA ALA A 79 -6.14 11.45 -8.20
C ALA A 79 -6.52 10.07 -8.76
N GLU A 80 -7.53 10.00 -9.62
CA GLU A 80 -8.09 8.73 -10.11
C GLU A 80 -7.03 7.85 -10.81
N ASP A 81 -6.14 8.47 -11.59
CA ASP A 81 -5.02 7.79 -12.24
C ASP A 81 -3.98 7.27 -11.24
N GLU A 82 -3.70 8.02 -10.17
CA GLU A 82 -2.82 7.57 -9.09
C GLU A 82 -3.45 6.42 -8.29
N VAL A 83 -4.76 6.49 -8.01
CA VAL A 83 -5.51 5.39 -7.36
C VAL A 83 -5.37 4.12 -8.18
N MET A 84 -5.55 4.21 -9.52
CA MET A 84 -5.39 3.07 -10.42
C MET A 84 -3.94 2.53 -10.39
N GLN A 85 -2.94 3.41 -10.44
CA GLN A 85 -1.52 3.02 -10.38
C GLN A 85 -1.17 2.31 -9.06
N ILE A 86 -1.64 2.85 -7.92
CA ILE A 86 -1.44 2.28 -6.60
C ILE A 86 -2.10 0.88 -6.52
N SER A 87 -3.35 0.76 -6.97
CA SER A 87 -4.09 -0.51 -6.91
C SER A 87 -3.41 -1.59 -7.77
N MET A 88 -2.97 -1.24 -8.98
CA MET A 88 -2.23 -2.16 -9.86
C MET A 88 -0.88 -2.57 -9.26
N ALA A 89 -0.14 -1.65 -8.65
CA ALA A 89 1.13 -1.98 -7.98
C ALA A 89 0.92 -2.95 -6.80
N VAL A 90 -0.13 -2.75 -6.01
CA VAL A 90 -0.49 -3.63 -4.90
C VAL A 90 -0.94 -5.01 -5.42
N ARG A 91 -1.73 -5.05 -6.49
CA ARG A 91 -2.12 -6.29 -7.15
C ARG A 91 -0.91 -7.12 -7.57
N GLU A 92 0.06 -6.50 -8.23
CA GLU A 92 1.30 -7.16 -8.65
C GLU A 92 2.11 -7.67 -7.45
N GLY A 93 2.22 -6.88 -6.39
CA GLY A 93 2.86 -7.30 -5.15
C GLY A 93 2.17 -8.49 -4.49
N ALA A 94 0.83 -8.51 -4.47
CA ALA A 94 0.03 -9.61 -3.93
C ALA A 94 0.15 -10.88 -4.80
N VAL A 95 0.14 -10.76 -6.13
CA VAL A 95 0.40 -11.87 -7.05
C VAL A 95 1.77 -12.49 -6.78
N ASN A 96 2.80 -11.64 -6.63
CA ASN A 96 4.14 -12.11 -6.32
C ASN A 96 4.19 -12.87 -4.98
N ALA A 97 3.51 -12.37 -3.95
CA ALA A 97 3.46 -12.99 -2.64
C ALA A 97 2.72 -14.35 -2.67
N VAL A 98 1.54 -14.41 -3.30
CA VAL A 98 0.69 -15.62 -3.37
C VAL A 98 1.30 -16.68 -4.27
N LEU A 99 1.66 -16.29 -5.52
CA LEU A 99 2.08 -17.23 -6.56
C LEU A 99 3.55 -17.62 -6.43
N HIS A 100 4.44 -16.62 -6.34
CA HIS A 100 5.88 -16.84 -6.38
C HIS A 100 6.49 -17.02 -4.99
N GLY A 101 5.99 -16.29 -3.98
CA GLY A 101 6.43 -16.41 -2.59
C GLY A 101 5.89 -17.70 -1.95
N ASN A 102 4.61 -17.73 -1.68
CA ASN A 102 3.94 -18.80 -0.95
C ASN A 102 3.61 -20.03 -1.79
N ALA A 103 3.56 -19.90 -3.13
CA ALA A 103 3.17 -20.96 -4.06
C ALA A 103 1.81 -21.62 -3.71
N TYR A 104 0.82 -20.78 -3.33
CA TYR A 104 -0.51 -21.21 -2.90
C TYR A 104 -0.54 -22.16 -1.67
N ALA A 105 0.54 -22.23 -0.89
CA ALA A 105 0.59 -23.11 0.26
C ALA A 105 -0.47 -22.70 1.31
N PRO A 106 -1.38 -23.62 1.73
CA PRO A 106 -2.53 -23.30 2.57
C PRO A 106 -2.14 -22.94 4.02
N ASP A 107 -0.97 -23.38 4.45
CA ASP A 107 -0.38 -23.10 5.76
C ASP A 107 0.34 -21.74 5.82
N LYS A 108 0.53 -21.09 4.66
CA LYS A 108 1.20 -19.79 4.55
C LYS A 108 0.20 -18.66 4.42
N LYS A 109 0.61 -17.50 4.90
CA LYS A 109 -0.19 -16.26 4.88
C LYS A 109 0.52 -15.16 4.13
N VAL A 110 -0.27 -14.23 3.62
CA VAL A 110 0.20 -12.93 3.13
C VAL A 110 -0.20 -11.88 4.13
N VAL A 111 0.76 -11.06 4.58
CA VAL A 111 0.49 -9.90 5.42
C VAL A 111 0.52 -8.66 4.56
N LEU A 112 -0.59 -7.92 4.56
CA LEU A 112 -0.76 -6.67 3.85
C LEU A 112 -0.98 -5.55 4.87
N ALA A 113 -0.14 -4.53 4.88
CA ALA A 113 -0.26 -3.39 5.77
C ALA A 113 -0.27 -2.09 4.98
N PHE A 114 -1.11 -1.15 5.42
CA PHE A 114 -1.18 0.21 4.94
C PHE A 114 -0.88 1.15 6.11
N GLU A 115 0.05 2.05 5.90
CA GLU A 115 0.43 3.08 6.86
C GLU A 115 0.33 4.44 6.19
N ARG A 116 -0.48 5.32 6.77
CA ARG A 116 -0.57 6.71 6.38
C ARG A 116 0.34 7.54 7.27
N THR A 117 1.27 8.25 6.66
CA THR A 117 2.02 9.33 7.31
C THR A 117 1.49 10.70 6.86
N SER A 118 2.13 11.79 7.25
CA SER A 118 1.81 13.15 6.77
C SER A 118 2.03 13.29 5.26
N ASP A 119 3.04 12.62 4.73
CA ASP A 119 3.57 12.87 3.39
C ASP A 119 3.45 11.65 2.47
N ASP A 120 3.17 10.45 3.03
CA ASP A 120 3.23 9.20 2.31
C ASP A 120 2.06 8.25 2.61
N LEU A 121 1.70 7.47 1.61
CA LEU A 121 1.04 6.18 1.75
C LEU A 121 2.10 5.10 1.61
N VAL A 122 2.35 4.37 2.70
CA VAL A 122 3.28 3.24 2.75
C VAL A 122 2.49 1.93 2.75
N ILE A 123 2.77 1.05 1.80
CA ILE A 123 2.12 -0.24 1.67
C ILE A 123 3.18 -1.33 1.81
N THR A 124 2.96 -2.27 2.72
CA THR A 124 3.89 -3.37 2.96
C THR A 124 3.19 -4.69 2.67
N ILE A 125 3.78 -5.53 1.82
CA ILE A 125 3.28 -6.86 1.47
C ILE A 125 4.36 -7.87 1.85
N ARG A 126 4.02 -8.86 2.68
CA ARG A 126 4.95 -9.91 3.12
C ARG A 126 4.39 -11.28 2.82
N ASP A 127 5.22 -12.12 2.24
CA ASP A 127 4.97 -13.56 2.09
C ASP A 127 5.82 -14.38 3.08
N GLN A 128 5.58 -15.69 3.09
CA GLN A 128 6.30 -16.68 3.89
C GLN A 128 7.02 -17.70 3.00
N GLY A 129 7.47 -17.26 1.81
CA GLY A 129 8.17 -18.09 0.84
C GLY A 129 9.65 -18.27 1.15
N LYS A 130 10.39 -18.67 0.11
CA LYS A 130 11.85 -18.85 0.20
C LYS A 130 12.63 -17.56 -0.08
N GLY A 131 11.92 -16.45 -0.27
CA GLY A 131 12.51 -15.21 -0.77
C GLY A 131 12.67 -15.22 -2.30
N ILE A 132 12.98 -14.05 -2.86
CA ILE A 132 13.22 -13.86 -4.29
C ILE A 132 14.71 -13.60 -4.54
N ASP A 133 15.25 -14.20 -5.60
CA ASP A 133 16.61 -13.87 -6.06
C ASP A 133 16.55 -12.62 -6.95
N LEU A 134 16.91 -11.48 -6.38
CA LEU A 134 16.92 -10.20 -7.08
C LEU A 134 17.95 -10.12 -8.20
N GLY A 135 19.03 -10.95 -8.13
CA GLY A 135 20.07 -11.00 -9.15
C GLY A 135 19.62 -11.64 -10.47
N ASN A 136 18.59 -12.45 -10.42
CA ASN A 136 18.05 -13.19 -11.57
C ASN A 136 16.72 -12.63 -12.10
N ILE A 137 16.33 -11.41 -11.73
CA ILE A 137 15.14 -10.77 -12.29
C ILE A 137 15.46 -10.31 -13.72
N PRO A 138 14.77 -10.88 -14.74
CA PRO A 138 15.00 -10.49 -16.13
C PRO A 138 14.64 -9.02 -16.35
N ASN A 139 15.45 -8.31 -17.14
CA ASN A 139 15.04 -7.00 -17.62
C ASN A 139 13.83 -7.15 -18.58
N PRO A 140 12.63 -6.68 -18.25
CA PRO A 140 11.45 -6.88 -19.08
C PRO A 140 11.49 -6.09 -20.39
N LEU A 141 12.39 -5.10 -20.49
CA LEU A 141 12.58 -4.29 -21.70
C LEU A 141 13.65 -4.86 -22.63
N ALA A 142 14.36 -5.92 -22.23
CA ALA A 142 15.31 -6.57 -23.10
C ALA A 142 14.58 -7.27 -24.26
N PRO A 143 15.10 -7.22 -25.51
CA PRO A 143 14.43 -7.77 -26.70
C PRO A 143 13.99 -9.24 -26.52
N GLU A 144 14.81 -10.06 -25.87
CA GLU A 144 14.54 -11.47 -25.58
C GLU A 144 13.42 -11.70 -24.55
N ASN A 145 13.03 -10.65 -23.81
CA ASN A 145 11.99 -10.71 -22.78
C ASN A 145 10.68 -10.01 -23.16
N LEU A 146 10.65 -9.32 -24.32
CA LEU A 146 9.48 -8.55 -24.74
C LEU A 146 8.20 -9.37 -24.89
N LEU A 147 8.33 -10.65 -25.24
CA LEU A 147 7.19 -11.58 -25.40
C LEU A 147 6.88 -12.39 -24.13
N LYS A 148 7.72 -12.28 -23.08
CA LYS A 148 7.47 -12.97 -21.81
C LYS A 148 6.47 -12.18 -20.99
N THR A 149 5.42 -12.85 -20.50
CA THR A 149 4.43 -12.24 -19.60
C THR A 149 4.91 -12.20 -18.15
N SER A 150 5.86 -13.07 -17.77
CA SER A 150 6.44 -13.12 -16.43
C SER A 150 7.54 -12.08 -16.22
N GLY A 151 7.69 -11.58 -14.99
CA GLY A 151 8.77 -10.65 -14.60
C GLY A 151 8.45 -9.17 -14.81
N ARG A 152 7.26 -8.82 -15.30
CA ARG A 152 6.85 -7.43 -15.49
C ARG A 152 6.32 -6.76 -14.22
N GLY A 153 5.87 -7.53 -13.24
CA GLY A 153 5.24 -7.01 -12.03
C GLY A 153 6.14 -6.04 -11.26
N ILE A 154 7.41 -6.38 -11.06
CA ILE A 154 8.37 -5.50 -10.39
C ILE A 154 8.61 -4.21 -11.18
N PHE A 155 8.67 -4.32 -12.50
CA PHE A 155 8.81 -3.14 -13.38
C PHE A 155 7.57 -2.23 -13.28
N LEU A 156 6.35 -2.80 -13.30
CA LEU A 156 5.11 -2.05 -13.12
C LEU A 156 5.04 -1.36 -11.76
N MET A 157 5.36 -2.08 -10.67
CA MET A 157 5.44 -1.48 -9.34
C MET A 157 6.38 -0.27 -9.33
N ARG A 158 7.58 -0.39 -9.92
CA ARG A 158 8.56 0.72 -10.00
C ARG A 158 8.13 1.87 -10.91
N SER A 159 7.26 1.62 -11.88
CA SER A 159 6.73 2.66 -12.78
C SER A 159 5.59 3.45 -12.14
N PHE A 160 4.86 2.85 -11.19
CA PHE A 160 3.66 3.43 -10.60
C PHE A 160 3.90 4.04 -9.21
N MET A 161 4.87 3.51 -8.46
CA MET A 161 5.17 3.96 -7.11
C MET A 161 6.43 4.82 -7.08
N ASP A 162 6.49 5.76 -6.14
CA ASP A 162 7.64 6.66 -6.00
C ASP A 162 8.85 5.93 -5.42
N VAL A 163 8.61 4.96 -4.50
CA VAL A 163 9.66 4.08 -3.96
C VAL A 163 9.17 2.63 -3.94
N VAL A 164 10.03 1.71 -4.37
CA VAL A 164 9.81 0.26 -4.28
C VAL A 164 11.04 -0.39 -3.66
N GLU A 165 10.90 -0.91 -2.45
CA GLU A 165 11.91 -1.69 -1.76
C GLU A 165 11.49 -3.16 -1.73
N ILE A 166 12.42 -4.06 -2.09
CA ILE A 166 12.21 -5.50 -2.02
C ILE A 166 13.29 -6.08 -1.12
N ARG A 167 12.86 -6.71 -0.03
CA ARG A 167 13.75 -7.28 0.99
C ARG A 167 13.51 -8.78 1.10
N PRO A 168 14.28 -9.60 0.36
CA PRO A 168 14.21 -11.05 0.50
C PRO A 168 14.86 -11.50 1.80
N SER A 169 14.31 -12.57 2.38
CA SER A 169 14.85 -13.27 3.54
C SER A 169 14.71 -14.78 3.35
N GLN A 170 15.27 -15.55 4.27
CA GLN A 170 15.12 -17.02 4.27
C GLN A 170 13.67 -17.48 4.57
N THR A 171 12.86 -16.60 5.14
CA THR A 171 11.49 -16.89 5.60
C THR A 171 10.42 -16.13 4.83
N GLY A 172 10.76 -15.56 3.68
CA GLY A 172 9.82 -14.84 2.82
C GLY A 172 10.41 -13.60 2.18
N THR A 173 9.57 -12.85 1.50
CA THR A 173 9.91 -11.54 0.91
C THR A 173 9.02 -10.46 1.52
N GLU A 174 9.61 -9.31 1.80
CA GLU A 174 8.90 -8.08 2.08
C GLU A 174 9.02 -7.14 0.89
N VAL A 175 7.88 -6.71 0.37
CA VAL A 175 7.78 -5.64 -0.63
C VAL A 175 7.20 -4.42 0.05
N LYS A 176 7.91 -3.29 0.01
CA LYS A 176 7.46 -2.00 0.50
C LYS A 176 7.27 -1.05 -0.67
N LEU A 177 6.07 -0.52 -0.79
CA LEU A 177 5.65 0.43 -1.81
C LEU A 177 5.35 1.76 -1.13
N ILE A 178 5.88 2.87 -1.65
CA ILE A 178 5.61 4.20 -1.11
C ILE A 178 5.07 5.08 -2.24
N LYS A 179 3.98 5.77 -1.97
CA LYS A 179 3.41 6.82 -2.82
C LYS A 179 3.33 8.11 -2.02
N HIS A 180 3.95 9.17 -2.54
CA HIS A 180 3.90 10.48 -1.90
C HIS A 180 2.51 11.09 -2.04
N VAL A 181 1.96 11.57 -0.91
CA VAL A 181 0.70 12.33 -0.93
C VAL A 181 1.04 13.74 -1.37
N HIS A 182 0.68 14.10 -2.59
CA HIS A 182 0.86 15.46 -3.07
C HIS A 182 -0.03 16.38 -2.26
N GLY A 183 0.56 17.09 -1.29
CA GLY A 183 -0.10 18.20 -0.64
C GLY A 183 -0.61 19.14 -1.72
N SER A 184 -1.89 19.50 -1.68
CA SER A 184 -2.52 20.47 -2.54
C SER A 184 -1.64 21.73 -2.62
N SER A 185 -0.73 21.77 -3.59
CA SER A 185 -0.01 23.00 -3.95
C SER A 185 -1.01 23.90 -4.65
N ALA A 186 -1.78 24.63 -3.83
CA ALA A 186 -2.59 25.74 -4.29
C ALA A 186 -1.70 26.68 -5.11
N GLY A 187 -2.06 26.81 -6.38
CA GLY A 187 -1.60 27.69 -7.40
C GLY A 187 -0.73 28.89 -7.01
N GLY A 188 0.36 28.98 -7.67
CA GLY A 188 1.20 30.13 -7.81
C GLY A 188 1.79 30.18 -9.19
N LYS A 189 0.95 30.26 -10.22
CA LYS A 189 1.38 30.88 -11.46
C LYS A 189 1.17 32.38 -11.32
N GLU A 190 2.12 33.07 -10.75
CA GLU A 190 2.29 34.48 -11.02
C GLU A 190 2.95 34.60 -12.38
N GLY A 191 2.17 35.15 -13.32
CA GLY A 191 2.68 35.68 -14.57
C GLY A 191 3.59 36.87 -14.31
N SER A 192 4.73 36.87 -14.94
CA SER A 192 5.52 38.06 -15.17
C SER A 192 5.65 38.26 -16.66
N GLN A 193 5.27 39.43 -17.02
CA GLN A 193 5.32 40.12 -18.32
C GLN A 193 6.66 39.99 -19.02
#